data_c95af858407c55d4b00aa4ba1cd22f3d
#
_entry.id   c95af858407c55d4b00aa4ba1cd22f3d
#
_cell.length_a   1.000
_cell.length_b   1.000
_cell.length_c   1.000
_cell.angle_alpha   90.00
_cell.angle_beta   90.00
_cell.angle_gamma   90.00
#
_symmetry.space_group_name_H-M   'P 1'
#
loop_
_entity.id
_entity.type
_entity.pdbx_description
1 polymer ?
#
loop_
_entity_poly.entity_id
_entity_poly.type
_entity_poly.pdbx_seq_one_letter_code
_entity_poly.pdbx_strand_id
1 'polypeptide(L)'
;MPKIEVKPYNQDDKSKKQEVAEMFDNISARYDFLNHFLSLGIDKIWRRKAINQLRSIPVINIIDIATGTGDFAIAALKLNPEEVIGLDISAGMLAVGEQKMIKNKVDSIIKMQLGDSENIPYDSNYFDALTVGFGVRNFENLELGLTEMLRVLKPGGKAVILEFSKPKRFPIKQIFGFYSRYFIPFFGKRISKDAQAYSYLPESVAAFPEGKDFEEILHKIGYKNIESTLVSGGIATIYAGIK
;
A
#
# COMPACT_ATOMS: atom_id res chain seq x y z
N MET A 1 -23.45 0.28 13.54
CA MET A 1 -22.75 1.39 14.23
C MET A 1 -21.92 2.09 13.19
N PRO A 2 -21.89 3.42 13.11
CA PRO A 2 -20.96 4.10 12.20
C PRO A 2 -19.54 3.65 12.54
N LYS A 3 -18.77 3.22 11.53
CA LYS A 3 -17.34 2.93 11.72
C LYS A 3 -16.68 4.25 12.11
N ILE A 4 -16.04 4.29 13.28
CA ILE A 4 -15.23 5.45 13.70
C ILE A 4 -14.11 5.56 12.68
N GLU A 5 -14.07 6.68 11.98
CA GLU A 5 -13.01 6.98 11.04
C GLU A 5 -11.71 7.20 11.81
N VAL A 6 -10.67 6.43 11.48
CA VAL A 6 -9.36 6.57 12.12
C VAL A 6 -8.53 7.56 11.30
N LYS A 7 -8.13 8.67 11.93
CA LYS A 7 -7.31 9.73 11.35
C LYS A 7 -5.95 9.85 12.06
N PRO A 8 -4.87 10.26 11.37
CA PRO A 8 -3.54 10.40 11.97
C PRO A 8 -3.46 11.39 13.13
N TYR A 9 -4.10 12.55 12.98
CA TYR A 9 -4.00 13.67 13.92
C TYR A 9 -5.32 14.07 14.58
N ASN A 10 -6.45 13.56 14.07
CA ASN A 10 -7.81 13.87 14.53
C ASN A 10 -8.11 15.39 14.56
N GLN A 11 -7.67 16.11 13.52
CA GLN A 11 -7.94 17.53 13.36
C GLN A 11 -9.35 17.70 12.78
N ASP A 12 -10.16 18.60 13.37
CA ASP A 12 -11.56 18.79 12.96
C ASP A 12 -11.70 19.49 11.60
N ASP A 13 -10.71 20.30 11.21
CA ASP A 13 -10.67 21.11 10.00
C ASP A 13 -10.07 20.39 8.79
N LYS A 14 -9.54 19.19 8.96
CA LYS A 14 -8.92 18.40 7.89
C LYS A 14 -9.64 17.08 7.62
N SER A 15 -9.70 16.71 6.35
CA SER A 15 -10.15 15.37 5.97
C SER A 15 -9.08 14.31 6.31
N LYS A 16 -9.47 13.04 6.37
CA LYS A 16 -8.52 11.93 6.57
C LYS A 16 -7.42 11.95 5.52
N LYS A 17 -7.77 12.20 4.27
CA LYS A 17 -6.84 12.28 3.13
C LYS A 17 -5.77 13.35 3.34
N GLN A 18 -6.17 14.54 3.79
CA GLN A 18 -5.24 15.64 4.07
C GLN A 18 -4.29 15.30 5.22
N GLU A 19 -4.81 14.72 6.30
CA GLU A 19 -3.97 14.30 7.44
C GLU A 19 -3.01 13.17 7.07
N VAL A 20 -3.44 12.23 6.22
CA VAL A 20 -2.61 11.13 5.72
C VAL A 20 -1.47 11.68 4.84
N ALA A 21 -1.76 12.61 3.93
CA ALA A 21 -0.73 13.24 3.11
C ALA A 21 0.31 13.96 3.97
N GLU A 22 -0.14 14.79 4.92
CA GLU A 22 0.72 15.51 5.86
C GLU A 22 1.59 14.56 6.71
N MET A 23 1.01 13.50 7.22
CA MET A 23 1.73 12.50 8.01
C MET A 23 2.86 11.86 7.19
N PHE A 24 2.56 11.44 5.96
CA PHE A 24 3.57 10.82 5.11
C PHE A 24 4.63 11.82 4.65
N ASP A 25 4.29 13.08 4.40
CA ASP A 25 5.26 14.15 4.13
C ASP A 25 6.24 14.32 5.29
N ASN A 26 5.73 14.35 6.53
CA ASN A 26 6.52 14.53 7.75
C ASN A 26 7.52 13.40 8.00
N ILE A 27 7.19 12.16 7.63
CA ILE A 27 8.05 10.99 7.88
C ILE A 27 8.88 10.58 6.65
N SER A 28 8.67 11.18 5.48
CA SER A 28 9.20 10.74 4.18
C SER A 28 10.72 10.50 4.18
N ALA A 29 11.51 11.42 4.75
CA ALA A 29 12.98 11.35 4.76
C ALA A 29 13.54 10.10 5.49
N ARG A 30 12.78 9.48 6.39
CA ARG A 30 13.19 8.31 7.19
C ARG A 30 12.33 7.08 6.94
N TYR A 31 11.36 7.19 6.07
CA TYR A 31 10.33 6.18 5.85
C TYR A 31 10.92 4.82 5.44
N ASP A 32 11.78 4.79 4.43
CA ASP A 32 12.40 3.55 3.95
C ASP A 32 13.20 2.86 5.03
N PHE A 33 14.05 3.63 5.74
CA PHE A 33 14.85 3.08 6.83
C PHE A 33 13.97 2.45 7.91
N LEU A 34 12.91 3.17 8.32
CA LEU A 34 12.02 2.69 9.37
C LEU A 34 11.21 1.47 8.93
N ASN A 35 10.68 1.47 7.70
CA ASN A 35 9.94 0.32 7.18
C ASN A 35 10.81 -0.93 7.08
N HIS A 36 12.01 -0.82 6.53
CA HIS A 36 12.91 -1.97 6.43
C HIS A 36 13.43 -2.42 7.80
N PHE A 37 13.70 -1.49 8.70
CA PHE A 37 14.12 -1.81 10.07
C PHE A 37 13.00 -2.50 10.86
N LEU A 38 11.79 -1.91 10.85
CA LEU A 38 10.63 -2.47 11.57
C LEU A 38 10.12 -3.76 10.93
N SER A 39 10.27 -3.97 9.64
CA SER A 39 9.91 -5.26 9.00
C SER A 39 11.04 -6.28 9.04
N LEU A 40 12.24 -5.94 9.55
CA LEU A 40 13.46 -6.77 9.46
C LEU A 40 13.74 -7.21 8.00
N GLY A 41 13.34 -6.39 7.01
CA GLY A 41 13.51 -6.68 5.59
C GLY A 41 12.57 -7.73 5.01
N ILE A 42 11.62 -8.26 5.79
CA ILE A 42 10.63 -9.26 5.34
C ILE A 42 9.68 -8.65 4.31
N ASP A 43 9.43 -7.34 4.37
CA ASP A 43 8.63 -6.58 3.41
C ASP A 43 9.09 -6.79 1.95
N LYS A 44 10.40 -6.92 1.70
CA LYS A 44 10.96 -7.22 0.36
C LYS A 44 10.53 -8.61 -0.14
N ILE A 45 10.42 -9.58 0.77
CA ILE A 45 9.95 -10.92 0.43
C ILE A 45 8.46 -10.89 0.11
N TRP A 46 7.67 -10.13 0.86
CA TRP A 46 6.24 -9.98 0.60
C TRP A 46 5.98 -9.30 -0.75
N ARG A 47 6.66 -8.17 -1.05
CA ARG A 47 6.56 -7.51 -2.36
C ARG A 47 6.94 -8.45 -3.50
N ARG A 48 8.02 -9.23 -3.35
CA ARG A 48 8.40 -10.22 -4.37
C ARG A 48 7.32 -11.28 -4.60
N LYS A 49 6.70 -11.79 -3.52
CA LYS A 49 5.59 -12.74 -3.62
C LYS A 49 4.37 -12.12 -4.30
N ALA A 50 4.07 -10.88 -3.97
CA ALA A 50 2.97 -10.12 -4.57
C ALA A 50 3.18 -9.91 -6.08
N ILE A 51 4.36 -9.45 -6.49
CA ILE A 51 4.72 -9.29 -7.91
C ILE A 51 4.64 -10.61 -8.67
N ASN A 52 4.99 -11.73 -8.07
CA ASN A 52 4.88 -13.03 -8.71
C ASN A 52 3.43 -13.41 -9.08
N GLN A 53 2.41 -12.84 -8.41
CA GLN A 53 1.00 -13.03 -8.75
C GLN A 53 0.63 -12.40 -10.11
N LEU A 54 1.40 -11.41 -10.57
CA LEU A 54 1.20 -10.74 -11.87
C LEU A 54 1.82 -11.49 -13.04
N ARG A 55 2.67 -12.50 -12.80
CA ARG A 55 3.32 -13.27 -13.89
C ARG A 55 2.36 -14.10 -14.74
N SER A 56 1.11 -14.23 -14.30
CA SER A 56 0.08 -14.99 -15.02
C SER A 56 -0.56 -14.24 -16.19
N ILE A 57 -0.24 -12.95 -16.34
CA ILE A 57 -0.77 -12.08 -17.40
C ILE A 57 0.38 -11.38 -18.12
N PRO A 58 0.20 -10.97 -19.40
CA PRO A 58 1.11 -10.05 -20.07
C PRO A 58 1.05 -8.68 -19.37
N VAL A 59 2.19 -8.09 -19.07
CA VAL A 59 2.27 -6.81 -18.36
C VAL A 59 3.17 -5.85 -19.13
N ILE A 60 2.58 -4.77 -19.65
CA ILE A 60 3.27 -3.69 -20.36
C ILE A 60 3.26 -2.42 -19.48
N ASN A 61 2.08 -1.97 -19.08
CA ASN A 61 1.89 -0.77 -18.29
C ASN A 61 1.39 -1.14 -16.88
N ILE A 62 2.10 -0.68 -15.87
CA ILE A 62 1.78 -0.91 -14.46
C ILE A 62 1.49 0.42 -13.78
N ILE A 63 0.51 0.45 -12.87
CA ILE A 63 0.35 1.52 -11.89
C ILE A 63 0.55 0.97 -10.48
N ASP A 64 1.39 1.64 -9.69
CA ASP A 64 1.61 1.38 -8.27
C ASP A 64 0.94 2.50 -7.48
N ILE A 65 -0.19 2.19 -6.85
CA ILE A 65 -1.01 3.15 -6.11
C ILE A 65 -0.52 3.25 -4.66
N ALA A 66 -0.53 4.46 -4.11
CA ALA A 66 0.11 4.77 -2.83
C ALA A 66 1.55 4.26 -2.81
N THR A 67 2.29 4.61 -3.85
CA THR A 67 3.64 4.08 -4.14
C THR A 67 4.67 4.46 -3.08
N GLY A 68 4.41 5.54 -2.33
CA GLY A 68 5.34 6.09 -1.36
C GLY A 68 6.66 6.48 -2.04
N THR A 69 7.75 5.87 -1.59
CA THR A 69 9.08 6.07 -2.16
C THR A 69 9.40 5.12 -3.35
N GLY A 70 8.41 4.37 -3.84
CA GLY A 70 8.51 3.56 -5.06
C GLY A 70 9.10 2.17 -4.88
N ASP A 71 9.17 1.60 -3.69
CA ASP A 71 9.72 0.26 -3.46
C ASP A 71 8.96 -0.84 -4.21
N PHE A 72 7.64 -0.73 -4.31
CA PHE A 72 6.83 -1.71 -5.04
C PHE A 72 6.96 -1.49 -6.56
N ALA A 73 6.99 -0.24 -7.01
CA ALA A 73 7.29 0.11 -8.40
C ALA A 73 8.64 -0.47 -8.87
N ILE A 74 9.70 -0.35 -8.05
CA ILE A 74 10.99 -0.99 -8.32
C ILE A 74 10.87 -2.52 -8.36
N ALA A 75 10.11 -3.12 -7.45
CA ALA A 75 9.92 -4.57 -7.45
C ALA A 75 9.19 -5.06 -8.71
N ALA A 76 8.30 -4.23 -9.29
CA ALA A 76 7.55 -4.53 -10.52
C ALA A 76 8.41 -4.61 -11.78
N LEU A 77 9.61 -4.02 -11.78
CA LEU A 77 10.57 -4.14 -12.90
C LEU A 77 10.94 -5.60 -13.23
N LYS A 78 10.75 -6.53 -12.29
CA LYS A 78 10.94 -7.98 -12.55
C LYS A 78 9.96 -8.58 -13.55
N LEU A 79 8.94 -7.85 -13.91
CA LEU A 79 7.98 -8.22 -14.96
C LEU A 79 8.39 -7.69 -16.33
N ASN A 80 9.48 -6.91 -16.43
CA ASN A 80 9.96 -6.22 -17.61
C ASN A 80 8.89 -5.31 -18.27
N PRO A 81 8.22 -4.43 -17.49
CA PRO A 81 7.24 -3.50 -18.04
C PRO A 81 7.92 -2.45 -18.93
N GLU A 82 7.16 -1.85 -19.85
CA GLU A 82 7.61 -0.68 -20.61
C GLU A 82 7.49 0.58 -19.76
N GLU A 83 6.46 0.67 -18.93
CA GLU A 83 6.20 1.81 -18.04
C GLU A 83 5.64 1.37 -16.70
N VAL A 84 6.09 2.05 -15.64
CA VAL A 84 5.51 1.97 -14.29
C VAL A 84 5.19 3.38 -13.81
N ILE A 85 3.93 3.62 -13.47
CA ILE A 85 3.50 4.87 -12.83
C ILE A 85 3.39 4.63 -11.33
N GLY A 86 4.17 5.34 -10.53
CA GLY A 86 4.03 5.38 -9.08
C GLY A 86 3.18 6.57 -8.68
N LEU A 87 1.92 6.34 -8.30
CA LEU A 87 0.98 7.39 -7.89
C LEU A 87 0.94 7.48 -6.36
N ASP A 88 1.11 8.69 -5.82
CA ASP A 88 0.97 8.96 -4.38
C ASP A 88 0.39 10.34 -4.11
N ILE A 89 -0.26 10.50 -2.97
CA ILE A 89 -0.83 11.77 -2.50
C ILE A 89 0.21 12.64 -1.77
N SER A 90 1.31 12.04 -1.29
CA SER A 90 2.37 12.71 -0.55
C SER A 90 3.47 13.19 -1.49
N ALA A 91 3.61 14.50 -1.64
CA ALA A 91 4.68 15.10 -2.42
C ALA A 91 6.06 14.82 -1.82
N GLY A 92 6.17 14.76 -0.49
CA GLY A 92 7.41 14.43 0.20
C GLY A 92 7.88 13.00 -0.06
N MET A 93 6.96 12.03 -0.10
CA MET A 93 7.29 10.65 -0.48
C MET A 93 7.78 10.55 -1.91
N LEU A 94 7.07 11.21 -2.84
CA LEU A 94 7.43 11.22 -4.26
C LEU A 94 8.81 11.83 -4.49
N ALA A 95 9.14 12.94 -3.83
CA ALA A 95 10.46 13.57 -3.95
C ALA A 95 11.60 12.64 -3.52
N VAL A 96 11.41 11.86 -2.44
CA VAL A 96 12.37 10.81 -2.03
C VAL A 96 12.41 9.69 -3.07
N GLY A 97 11.25 9.30 -3.60
CA GLY A 97 11.13 8.27 -4.64
C GLY A 97 11.84 8.66 -5.92
N GLU A 98 11.66 9.87 -6.43
CA GLU A 98 12.34 10.39 -7.63
C GLU A 98 13.87 10.29 -7.50
N GLN A 99 14.43 10.72 -6.36
CA GLN A 99 15.86 10.59 -6.10
C GLN A 99 16.31 9.12 -6.11
N LYS A 100 15.46 8.23 -5.57
CA LYS A 100 15.71 6.78 -5.59
C LYS A 100 15.67 6.22 -7.02
N MET A 101 14.72 6.65 -7.88
CA MET A 101 14.63 6.20 -9.27
C MET A 101 15.88 6.63 -10.05
N ILE A 102 16.32 7.89 -9.93
CA ILE A 102 17.54 8.41 -10.55
C ILE A 102 18.77 7.62 -10.07
N LYS A 103 18.92 7.44 -8.76
CA LYS A 103 20.05 6.69 -8.18
C LYS A 103 20.13 5.26 -8.70
N ASN A 104 18.99 4.60 -8.90
CA ASN A 104 18.91 3.24 -9.42
C ASN A 104 18.91 3.18 -10.96
N LYS A 105 18.95 4.33 -11.67
CA LYS A 105 18.91 4.44 -13.13
C LYS A 105 17.68 3.78 -13.76
N VAL A 106 16.52 3.94 -13.13
CA VAL A 106 15.23 3.39 -13.57
C VAL A 106 14.16 4.48 -13.81
N ASP A 107 14.54 5.74 -13.73
CA ASP A 107 13.70 6.92 -13.95
C ASP A 107 13.19 7.05 -15.39
N SER A 108 13.79 6.34 -16.34
CA SER A 108 13.27 6.22 -17.70
C SER A 108 12.02 5.33 -17.79
N ILE A 109 11.87 4.35 -16.88
CA ILE A 109 10.79 3.36 -16.87
C ILE A 109 9.76 3.70 -15.78
N ILE A 110 10.21 4.12 -14.58
CA ILE A 110 9.34 4.46 -13.46
C ILE A 110 9.14 5.96 -13.39
N LYS A 111 7.87 6.40 -13.47
CA LYS A 111 7.47 7.81 -13.32
C LYS A 111 6.75 7.99 -12.00
N MET A 112 7.25 8.88 -11.16
CA MET A 112 6.61 9.26 -9.90
C MET A 112 5.63 10.40 -10.15
N GLN A 113 4.37 10.25 -9.73
CA GLN A 113 3.29 11.18 -10.05
C GLN A 113 2.45 11.49 -8.82
N LEU A 114 2.23 12.79 -8.57
CA LEU A 114 1.30 13.24 -7.55
C LEU A 114 -0.14 12.98 -8.01
N GLY A 115 -0.93 12.34 -7.16
CA GLY A 115 -2.34 12.06 -7.47
C GLY A 115 -3.06 11.33 -6.35
N ASP A 116 -4.38 11.33 -6.48
CA ASP A 116 -5.30 10.74 -5.54
C ASP A 116 -5.79 9.38 -6.03
N SER A 117 -5.67 8.35 -5.20
CA SER A 117 -6.17 7.00 -5.47
C SER A 117 -7.70 6.93 -5.66
N GLU A 118 -8.43 7.93 -5.15
CA GLU A 118 -9.88 8.03 -5.29
C GLU A 118 -10.32 8.85 -6.53
N ASN A 119 -9.34 9.39 -7.28
CA ASN A 119 -9.54 10.08 -8.56
C ASN A 119 -8.28 9.93 -9.41
N ILE A 120 -8.05 8.73 -9.94
CA ILE A 120 -6.84 8.39 -10.69
C ILE A 120 -6.85 9.11 -12.04
N PRO A 121 -5.84 9.96 -12.38
CA PRO A 121 -5.82 10.80 -13.55
C PRO A 121 -5.43 10.05 -14.83
N TYR A 122 -6.05 8.91 -15.07
CA TYR A 122 -5.89 8.07 -16.25
C TYR A 122 -7.23 7.61 -16.80
N ASP A 123 -7.29 7.34 -18.07
CA ASP A 123 -8.47 6.80 -18.73
C ASP A 123 -8.81 5.39 -18.22
N SER A 124 -10.07 5.00 -18.40
CA SER A 124 -10.48 3.63 -18.13
C SER A 124 -9.74 2.65 -19.05
N ASN A 125 -9.37 1.48 -18.50
CA ASN A 125 -8.73 0.41 -19.26
C ASN A 125 -7.32 0.76 -19.81
N TYR A 126 -6.53 1.47 -19.05
CA TYR A 126 -5.18 1.89 -19.45
C TYR A 126 -4.09 0.91 -19.02
N PHE A 127 -4.16 0.38 -17.79
CA PHE A 127 -3.11 -0.44 -17.20
C PHE A 127 -3.39 -1.94 -17.32
N ASP A 128 -2.33 -2.72 -17.56
CA ASP A 128 -2.41 -4.19 -17.58
C ASP A 128 -2.40 -4.75 -16.14
N ALA A 129 -1.66 -4.10 -15.25
CA ALA A 129 -1.53 -4.50 -13.87
C ALA A 129 -1.53 -3.30 -12.92
N LEU A 130 -1.96 -3.56 -11.69
CA LEU A 130 -1.98 -2.59 -10.62
C LEU A 130 -1.42 -3.21 -9.34
N THR A 131 -0.58 -2.45 -8.62
CA THR A 131 -0.08 -2.80 -7.29
C THR A 131 -0.45 -1.76 -6.25
N VAL A 132 -0.66 -2.21 -5.01
CA VAL A 132 -0.75 -1.35 -3.82
C VAL A 132 -0.05 -2.04 -2.67
N GLY A 133 0.87 -1.36 -2.01
CA GLY A 133 1.55 -1.90 -0.83
C GLY A 133 1.32 -1.06 0.41
N PHE A 134 0.54 -1.59 1.37
CA PHE A 134 0.27 -0.94 2.66
C PHE A 134 -0.42 0.43 2.55
N GLY A 135 -1.18 0.63 1.46
CA GLY A 135 -1.81 1.90 1.12
C GLY A 135 -3.31 1.93 1.34
N VAL A 136 -4.03 0.85 1.00
CA VAL A 136 -5.51 0.87 0.93
C VAL A 136 -6.21 1.18 2.25
N ARG A 137 -5.61 0.84 3.39
CA ARG A 137 -6.17 1.17 4.71
C ARG A 137 -6.20 2.68 4.99
N ASN A 138 -5.38 3.45 4.27
CA ASN A 138 -5.27 4.89 4.41
C ASN A 138 -6.26 5.67 3.53
N PHE A 139 -6.93 5.00 2.58
CA PHE A 139 -7.94 5.65 1.76
C PHE A 139 -9.04 6.25 2.64
N GLU A 140 -9.51 7.45 2.28
CA GLU A 140 -10.63 8.10 2.96
C GLU A 140 -11.92 7.35 2.63
N ASN A 141 -12.14 7.09 1.34
CA ASN A 141 -13.21 6.25 0.84
C ASN A 141 -12.62 4.99 0.18
N LEU A 142 -12.57 3.90 0.94
CA LEU A 142 -12.00 2.64 0.48
C LEU A 142 -12.68 2.10 -0.80
N GLU A 143 -14.03 2.12 -0.84
CA GLU A 143 -14.77 1.58 -1.99
C GLU A 143 -14.57 2.43 -3.24
N LEU A 144 -14.50 3.76 -3.11
CA LEU A 144 -14.21 4.66 -4.22
C LEU A 144 -12.81 4.42 -4.78
N GLY A 145 -11.78 4.36 -3.93
CA GLY A 145 -10.42 4.10 -4.37
C GLY A 145 -10.28 2.75 -5.07
N LEU A 146 -10.88 1.69 -4.52
CA LEU A 146 -10.88 0.37 -5.16
C LEU A 146 -11.67 0.35 -6.48
N THR A 147 -12.73 1.16 -6.61
CA THR A 147 -13.49 1.33 -7.86
C THR A 147 -12.66 2.04 -8.93
N GLU A 148 -11.93 3.09 -8.57
CA GLU A 148 -11.02 3.79 -9.47
C GLU A 148 -9.87 2.88 -9.94
N MET A 149 -9.32 2.10 -9.01
CA MET A 149 -8.32 1.08 -9.34
C MET A 149 -8.86 0.07 -10.36
N LEU A 150 -10.10 -0.41 -10.18
CA LEU A 150 -10.75 -1.31 -11.16
C LEU A 150 -11.01 -0.59 -12.48
N ARG A 151 -11.43 0.68 -12.46
CA ARG A 151 -11.73 1.47 -13.65
C ARG A 151 -10.53 1.55 -14.59
N VAL A 152 -9.34 1.87 -14.05
CA VAL A 152 -8.13 2.08 -14.86
C VAL A 152 -7.49 0.78 -15.34
N LEU A 153 -7.82 -0.37 -14.76
CA LEU A 153 -7.38 -1.66 -15.26
C LEU A 153 -8.07 -2.02 -16.59
N LYS A 154 -7.33 -2.63 -17.51
CA LYS A 154 -7.87 -3.25 -18.72
C LYS A 154 -8.74 -4.46 -18.38
N PRO A 155 -9.71 -4.83 -19.23
CA PRO A 155 -10.37 -6.15 -19.11
C PRO A 155 -9.32 -7.28 -19.11
N GLY A 156 -9.39 -8.16 -18.11
CA GLY A 156 -8.37 -9.19 -17.88
C GLY A 156 -7.11 -8.72 -17.15
N GLY A 157 -6.99 -7.41 -16.89
CA GLY A 157 -5.93 -6.85 -16.07
C GLY A 157 -6.06 -7.26 -14.60
N LYS A 158 -4.95 -7.28 -13.87
CA LYS A 158 -4.88 -7.85 -12.52
C LYS A 158 -4.41 -6.81 -11.50
N ALA A 159 -5.15 -6.67 -10.40
CA ALA A 159 -4.73 -5.93 -9.21
C ALA A 159 -4.08 -6.87 -8.20
N VAL A 160 -3.02 -6.40 -7.55
CA VAL A 160 -2.38 -7.08 -6.41
C VAL A 160 -2.20 -6.08 -5.27
N ILE A 161 -2.85 -6.38 -4.16
CA ILE A 161 -2.89 -5.54 -2.95
C ILE A 161 -2.19 -6.29 -1.83
N LEU A 162 -1.13 -5.70 -1.29
CA LEU A 162 -0.41 -6.20 -0.11
C LEU A 162 -0.77 -5.31 1.08
N GLU A 163 -1.42 -5.87 2.10
CA GLU A 163 -1.81 -5.09 3.28
C GLU A 163 -1.58 -5.87 4.58
N PHE A 164 -1.39 -5.12 5.67
CA PHE A 164 -1.28 -5.71 7.00
C PHE A 164 -2.56 -6.43 7.40
N SER A 165 -2.40 -7.51 8.13
CA SER A 165 -3.48 -8.29 8.71
C SER A 165 -3.14 -8.70 10.14
N LYS A 166 -4.12 -9.26 10.85
CA LYS A 166 -4.00 -9.64 12.27
C LYS A 166 -3.73 -11.13 12.38
N PRO A 167 -2.52 -11.57 12.77
CA PRO A 167 -2.22 -12.99 12.96
C PRO A 167 -3.20 -13.62 13.96
N LYS A 168 -3.81 -14.76 13.57
CA LYS A 168 -4.83 -15.44 14.40
C LYS A 168 -4.26 -16.66 15.15
N ARG A 169 -3.10 -17.20 14.71
CA ARG A 169 -2.54 -18.45 15.21
C ARG A 169 -1.40 -18.24 16.21
N PHE A 170 -1.35 -19.12 17.24
CA PHE A 170 -0.19 -19.24 18.14
C PHE A 170 1.01 -19.81 17.37
N PRO A 171 2.25 -19.38 17.62
CA PRO A 171 2.69 -18.30 18.55
C PRO A 171 2.72 -16.91 17.92
N ILE A 172 2.49 -16.77 16.61
CA ILE A 172 2.69 -15.54 15.83
C ILE A 172 1.80 -14.41 16.34
N LYS A 173 0.55 -14.73 16.73
CA LYS A 173 -0.38 -13.76 17.33
C LYS A 173 0.23 -13.06 18.55
N GLN A 174 0.84 -13.83 19.46
CA GLN A 174 1.42 -13.31 20.70
C GLN A 174 2.69 -12.49 20.43
N ILE A 175 3.57 -13.04 19.59
CA ILE A 175 4.83 -12.39 19.20
C ILE A 175 4.54 -11.06 18.50
N PHE A 176 3.64 -11.07 17.53
CA PHE A 176 3.27 -9.85 16.78
C PHE A 176 2.51 -8.86 17.67
N GLY A 177 1.64 -9.34 18.55
CA GLY A 177 0.94 -8.49 19.53
C GLY A 177 1.90 -7.79 20.48
N PHE A 178 2.91 -8.49 20.99
CA PHE A 178 3.98 -7.89 21.80
C PHE A 178 4.81 -6.89 20.99
N TYR A 179 5.22 -7.27 19.78
CA TYR A 179 6.01 -6.45 18.88
C TYR A 179 5.29 -5.13 18.51
N SER A 180 4.02 -5.22 18.08
CA SER A 180 3.24 -4.05 17.69
C SER A 180 2.91 -3.12 18.86
N ARG A 181 2.73 -3.69 20.07
CA ARG A 181 2.34 -2.92 21.26
C ARG A 181 3.50 -2.21 21.96
N TYR A 182 4.69 -2.80 21.91
CA TYR A 182 5.84 -2.30 22.69
C TYR A 182 7.00 -1.85 21.79
N PHE A 183 7.37 -2.64 20.79
CA PHE A 183 8.55 -2.40 19.97
C PHE A 183 8.32 -1.27 18.97
N ILE A 184 7.23 -1.31 18.21
CA ILE A 184 6.92 -0.27 17.21
C ILE A 184 6.82 1.12 17.85
N PRO A 185 6.04 1.35 18.93
CA PRO A 185 5.95 2.67 19.54
C PRO A 185 7.27 3.14 20.18
N PHE A 186 8.04 2.22 20.77
CA PHE A 186 9.31 2.56 21.41
C PHE A 186 10.34 3.10 20.39
N PHE A 187 10.53 2.41 19.28
CA PHE A 187 11.46 2.84 18.25
C PHE A 187 10.89 3.98 17.40
N GLY A 188 9.60 3.95 17.11
CA GLY A 188 8.91 5.02 16.39
C GLY A 188 9.11 6.39 17.06
N LYS A 189 8.87 6.49 18.36
CA LYS A 189 9.06 7.73 19.14
C LYS A 189 10.51 8.24 19.17
N ARG A 190 11.50 7.35 19.08
CA ARG A 190 12.92 7.73 19.15
C ARG A 190 13.52 8.10 17.80
N ILE A 191 13.06 7.46 16.74
CA ILE A 191 13.65 7.60 15.41
C ILE A 191 12.84 8.58 14.55
N SER A 192 11.52 8.64 14.71
CA SER A 192 10.66 9.58 14.00
C SER A 192 10.49 10.88 14.77
N LYS A 193 10.36 11.99 14.03
CA LYS A 193 9.95 13.27 14.58
C LYS A 193 8.43 13.33 14.82
N ASP A 194 7.67 12.36 14.29
CA ASP A 194 6.21 12.29 14.39
C ASP A 194 5.77 11.04 15.17
N ALA A 195 5.47 11.24 16.46
CA ALA A 195 5.02 10.14 17.33
C ALA A 195 3.59 9.67 16.99
N GLN A 196 2.76 10.53 16.38
CA GLN A 196 1.35 10.21 16.08
C GLN A 196 1.24 9.25 14.89
N ALA A 197 2.13 9.35 13.91
CA ALA A 197 2.20 8.40 12.80
C ALA A 197 2.33 6.93 13.27
N TYR A 198 2.99 6.70 14.41
CA TYR A 198 3.20 5.35 14.95
C TYR A 198 2.06 4.85 15.84
N SER A 199 1.23 5.72 16.39
CA SER A 199 -0.04 5.32 17.01
C SER A 199 -1.11 5.04 15.96
N TYR A 200 -1.11 5.80 14.85
CA TYR A 200 -2.02 5.60 13.74
C TYR A 200 -1.86 4.22 13.06
N LEU A 201 -0.63 3.71 12.92
CA LEU A 201 -0.39 2.43 12.24
C LEU A 201 -1.18 1.26 12.87
N PRO A 202 -1.08 0.94 14.16
CA PRO A 202 -1.86 -0.16 14.74
C PRO A 202 -3.37 0.11 14.73
N GLU A 203 -3.81 1.35 14.86
CA GLU A 203 -5.23 1.72 14.82
C GLU A 203 -5.81 1.55 13.42
N SER A 204 -5.12 2.01 12.38
CA SER A 204 -5.55 1.83 10.99
C SER A 204 -5.60 0.36 10.57
N VAL A 205 -4.62 -0.46 11.01
CA VAL A 205 -4.63 -1.91 10.80
C VAL A 205 -5.80 -2.58 11.54
N ALA A 206 -6.11 -2.12 12.77
CA ALA A 206 -7.24 -2.67 13.52
C ALA A 206 -8.61 -2.36 12.88
N ALA A 207 -8.75 -1.18 12.26
CA ALA A 207 -9.98 -0.74 11.62
C ALA A 207 -10.16 -1.30 10.20
N PHE A 208 -9.08 -1.73 9.55
CA PHE A 208 -9.13 -2.23 8.17
C PHE A 208 -9.91 -3.55 8.07
N PRO A 209 -10.85 -3.68 7.10
CA PRO A 209 -11.51 -4.95 6.82
C PRO A 209 -10.51 -5.93 6.22
N GLU A 210 -10.27 -7.06 6.87
CA GLU A 210 -9.27 -8.04 6.43
C GLU A 210 -9.88 -9.40 6.05
N GLY A 211 -9.18 -10.16 5.23
CA GLY A 211 -9.59 -11.51 4.85
C GLY A 211 -10.89 -11.50 4.05
N LYS A 212 -11.89 -12.28 4.49
CA LYS A 212 -13.17 -12.41 3.78
C LYS A 212 -13.94 -11.11 3.66
N ASP A 213 -13.90 -10.24 4.68
CA ASP A 213 -14.59 -8.95 4.63
C ASP A 213 -14.04 -8.08 3.50
N PHE A 214 -12.71 -8.09 3.29
CA PHE A 214 -12.09 -7.34 2.20
C PHE A 214 -12.33 -8.01 0.83
N GLU A 215 -12.31 -9.35 0.76
CA GLU A 215 -12.67 -10.10 -0.45
C GLU A 215 -14.11 -9.80 -0.90
N GLU A 216 -15.05 -9.71 0.05
CA GLU A 216 -16.45 -9.33 -0.24
C GLU A 216 -16.57 -7.91 -0.80
N ILE A 217 -15.78 -6.96 -0.28
CA ILE A 217 -15.72 -5.60 -0.82
C ILE A 217 -15.21 -5.63 -2.26
N LEU A 218 -14.09 -6.32 -2.52
CA LEU A 218 -13.55 -6.45 -3.88
C LEU A 218 -14.57 -7.09 -4.83
N HIS A 219 -15.27 -8.12 -4.39
CA HIS A 219 -16.29 -8.80 -5.19
C HIS A 219 -17.48 -7.86 -5.53
N LYS A 220 -17.97 -7.09 -4.55
CA LYS A 220 -19.05 -6.10 -4.76
C LYS A 220 -18.68 -5.03 -5.77
N ILE A 221 -17.41 -4.60 -5.79
CA ILE A 221 -16.87 -3.61 -6.73
C ILE A 221 -16.78 -4.19 -8.15
N GLY A 222 -16.65 -5.50 -8.29
CA GLY A 222 -16.62 -6.18 -9.59
C GLY A 222 -15.32 -6.92 -9.93
N TYR A 223 -14.38 -7.02 -8.98
CA TYR A 223 -13.21 -7.89 -9.16
C TYR A 223 -13.62 -9.35 -9.22
N LYS A 224 -12.98 -10.11 -10.10
CA LYS A 224 -13.21 -11.54 -10.34
C LYS A 224 -11.99 -12.36 -9.93
N ASN A 225 -12.18 -13.66 -9.74
CA ASN A 225 -11.11 -14.61 -9.40
C ASN A 225 -10.25 -14.10 -8.23
N ILE A 226 -10.91 -13.63 -7.18
CA ILE A 226 -10.25 -13.06 -6.02
C ILE A 226 -9.56 -14.17 -5.23
N GLU A 227 -8.25 -14.00 -5.00
CA GLU A 227 -7.42 -14.90 -4.22
C GLU A 227 -6.75 -14.13 -3.09
N SER A 228 -6.66 -14.73 -1.91
CA SER A 228 -5.90 -14.17 -0.79
C SER A 228 -4.84 -15.15 -0.30
N THR A 229 -3.64 -14.65 -0.05
CA THR A 229 -2.49 -15.41 0.44
C THR A 229 -1.93 -14.76 1.69
N LEU A 230 -2.00 -15.48 2.81
CA LEU A 230 -1.38 -15.06 4.06
C LEU A 230 0.14 -15.17 3.96
N VAL A 231 0.86 -14.13 4.38
CA VAL A 231 2.33 -14.13 4.46
C VAL A 231 2.77 -13.96 5.91
N SER A 232 3.94 -14.54 6.24
CA SER A 232 4.51 -14.54 7.60
C SER A 232 3.50 -14.89 8.69
N GLY A 233 2.71 -15.97 8.46
CA GLY A 233 1.73 -16.44 9.42
C GLY A 233 0.54 -15.51 9.67
N GLY A 234 0.25 -14.62 8.70
CA GLY A 234 -0.89 -13.71 8.74
C GLY A 234 -0.56 -12.31 9.29
N ILE A 235 0.72 -11.93 9.31
CA ILE A 235 1.12 -10.53 9.59
C ILE A 235 0.71 -9.62 8.44
N ALA A 236 0.75 -10.14 7.20
CA ALA A 236 0.20 -9.44 6.04
C ALA A 236 -0.53 -10.44 5.14
N THR A 237 -1.37 -9.90 4.27
CA THR A 237 -2.13 -10.66 3.26
C THR A 237 -1.90 -10.02 1.89
N ILE A 238 -1.69 -10.88 0.90
CA ILE A 238 -1.67 -10.50 -0.51
C ILE A 238 -3.04 -10.86 -1.08
N TYR A 239 -3.76 -9.89 -1.60
CA TYR A 239 -5.01 -10.07 -2.34
C TYR A 239 -4.74 -9.86 -3.82
N ALA A 240 -5.28 -10.72 -4.66
CA ALA A 240 -5.20 -10.59 -6.11
C ALA A 240 -6.61 -10.72 -6.71
N GLY A 241 -6.93 -9.88 -7.68
CA GLY A 241 -8.22 -9.90 -8.35
C GLY A 241 -8.10 -9.45 -9.81
N ILE A 242 -8.96 -9.94 -10.68
CA ILE A 242 -8.99 -9.64 -12.12
C ILE A 242 -10.20 -8.75 -12.41
N LYS A 243 -10.04 -7.80 -13.35
CA LYS A 243 -11.16 -7.03 -13.89
C LYS A 243 -12.04 -7.86 -14.81
#